data_65d3ee0bded573361fe14fa27b4e3015
#
_entry.id   65d3ee0bded573361fe14fa27b4e3015
#
_cell.length_a   1.000
_cell.length_b   1.000
_cell.length_c   1.000
_cell.angle_alpha   90.00
_cell.angle_beta   90.00
_cell.angle_gamma   90.00
#
_symmetry.space_group_name_H-M   'P 1'
#
loop_
_entity.id
_entity.type
_entity.pdbx_description
1 polymer ?
#
loop_
_entity_poly.entity_id
_entity_poly.type
_entity_poly.pdbx_seq_one_letter_code
_entity_poly.pdbx_strand_id
1 'polypeptide(L)'
;MKKVLILITLIMTCALAFSLTLSFSVNPSGWSKDSGANDTAPFLEAGVPAMNYLPVRVLIPFGERVENIQVILSEPEIQRKQQVLDFVRKVQIISQPQPDTTVPKPEIWNKDALFPAEDYKFLGTQMFCGFQIAMIDIYPWKYNPVQKTIFASKNVTLQIETSWDDELAEHSANFYAPAKDYPELTRLVLNPETINSYQNAISYRTHQPQSRLIDLSVPKKMIIITNSTSASYFQNYIDWQNTRNISTGIYLITDIYNSYVGADNAEKIRNFISDAYQTWSST
;
A
#
# COMPACT_ATOMS: atom_id res chain seq x y z
N MET A 1 -32.77 -53.77 14.49
CA MET A 1 -31.91 -52.60 14.63
C MET A 1 -31.48 -52.12 13.25
N LYS A 2 -32.07 -51.02 12.75
CA LYS A 2 -31.75 -50.44 11.44
C LYS A 2 -30.54 -49.51 11.62
N LYS A 3 -29.42 -49.82 10.93
CA LYS A 3 -28.24 -48.93 10.86
C LYS A 3 -28.56 -47.77 9.91
N VAL A 4 -28.61 -46.54 10.45
CA VAL A 4 -28.71 -45.32 9.66
C VAL A 4 -27.31 -45.00 9.18
N LEU A 5 -27.10 -45.05 7.86
CA LEU A 5 -25.86 -44.63 7.19
C LEU A 5 -25.98 -43.13 6.95
N ILE A 6 -25.26 -42.33 7.74
CA ILE A 6 -25.13 -40.89 7.49
C ILE A 6 -24.05 -40.71 6.43
N LEU A 7 -24.47 -40.35 5.21
CA LEU A 7 -23.59 -39.95 4.12
C LEU A 7 -23.25 -38.46 4.32
N ILE A 8 -22.06 -38.17 4.84
CA ILE A 8 -21.53 -36.81 4.90
C ILE A 8 -20.97 -36.48 3.52
N THR A 9 -21.73 -35.75 2.72
CA THR A 9 -21.24 -35.20 1.46
C THR A 9 -20.39 -33.96 1.82
N LEU A 10 -19.06 -34.11 1.77
CA LEU A 10 -18.14 -33.00 1.87
C LEU A 10 -18.23 -32.22 0.55
N ILE A 11 -18.98 -31.13 0.55
CA ILE A 11 -18.96 -30.17 -0.57
C ILE A 11 -17.65 -29.41 -0.46
N MET A 12 -16.65 -29.87 -1.22
CA MET A 12 -15.41 -29.13 -1.43
C MET A 12 -15.73 -27.97 -2.39
N THR A 13 -16.03 -26.80 -1.84
CA THR A 13 -16.08 -25.56 -2.63
C THR A 13 -14.67 -25.30 -3.12
N CYS A 14 -14.42 -25.62 -4.39
CA CYS A 14 -13.19 -25.22 -5.09
C CYS A 14 -13.26 -23.70 -5.24
N ALA A 15 -12.66 -22.96 -4.33
CA ALA A 15 -12.40 -21.55 -4.55
C ALA A 15 -11.52 -21.46 -5.80
N LEU A 16 -11.97 -20.72 -6.82
CA LEU A 16 -11.18 -20.44 -8.00
C LEU A 16 -10.00 -19.56 -7.55
N ALA A 17 -8.84 -20.18 -7.36
CA ALA A 17 -7.61 -19.47 -7.09
C ALA A 17 -7.09 -18.89 -8.41
N PHE A 18 -6.88 -17.60 -8.45
CA PHE A 18 -6.21 -16.90 -9.53
C PHE A 18 -4.72 -16.78 -9.19
N SER A 19 -3.86 -16.73 -10.20
CA SER A 19 -2.41 -16.60 -10.01
C SER A 19 -1.89 -15.45 -10.87
N LEU A 20 -1.23 -14.50 -10.23
CA LEU A 20 -0.51 -13.40 -10.86
C LEU A 20 0.99 -13.73 -10.80
N THR A 21 1.66 -13.78 -11.96
CA THR A 21 3.10 -14.01 -12.03
C THR A 21 3.78 -12.83 -12.69
N LEU A 22 4.75 -12.23 -11.99
CA LEU A 22 5.55 -11.10 -12.46
C LEU A 22 7.04 -11.51 -12.46
N SER A 23 7.75 -11.23 -13.54
CA SER A 23 9.20 -11.47 -13.62
C SER A 23 9.91 -10.21 -14.07
N PHE A 24 10.99 -9.86 -13.39
CA PHE A 24 11.77 -8.66 -13.70
C PHE A 24 13.23 -8.82 -13.31
N SER A 25 14.08 -7.99 -13.90
CA SER A 25 15.51 -7.96 -13.58
C SER A 25 15.83 -6.87 -12.56
N VAL A 26 16.81 -7.13 -11.71
CA VAL A 26 17.26 -6.24 -10.66
C VAL A 26 18.67 -5.73 -10.96
N ASN A 27 18.92 -4.44 -10.69
CA ASN A 27 20.27 -3.89 -10.79
C ASN A 27 21.20 -4.54 -9.76
N PRO A 28 22.25 -5.26 -10.16
CA PRO A 28 23.16 -5.94 -9.23
C PRO A 28 23.86 -5.00 -8.22
N SER A 29 23.98 -3.72 -8.54
CA SER A 29 24.60 -2.71 -7.67
C SER A 29 23.64 -1.98 -6.76
N GLY A 30 22.34 -2.28 -6.80
CA GLY A 30 21.28 -1.61 -6.03
C GLY A 30 21.39 -1.71 -4.50
N TRP A 31 22.24 -2.60 -4.00
CA TRP A 31 22.53 -2.76 -2.55
C TRP A 31 23.10 -1.50 -1.90
N SER A 32 23.74 -0.61 -2.66
CA SER A 32 24.40 0.61 -2.17
C SER A 32 23.52 1.84 -2.38
N LYS A 33 23.54 2.76 -1.42
CA LYS A 33 22.94 4.10 -1.55
C LYS A 33 23.47 4.90 -2.75
N ASP A 34 24.71 4.62 -3.13
CA ASP A 34 25.40 5.32 -4.22
C ASP A 34 25.09 4.72 -5.61
N SER A 35 24.23 3.71 -5.67
CA SER A 35 23.92 3.00 -6.91
C SER A 35 23.13 3.83 -7.93
N GLY A 36 22.51 4.94 -7.51
CA GLY A 36 21.60 5.74 -8.33
C GLY A 36 20.28 5.04 -8.67
N ALA A 37 20.02 3.88 -8.07
CA ALA A 37 18.76 3.15 -8.24
C ALA A 37 17.66 3.84 -7.42
N ASN A 38 16.72 4.48 -8.12
CA ASN A 38 15.63 5.26 -7.50
C ASN A 38 14.51 4.39 -6.90
N ASP A 39 14.56 3.08 -7.14
CA ASP A 39 13.56 2.09 -6.76
C ASP A 39 13.95 1.27 -5.52
N THR A 40 15.04 1.60 -4.85
CA THR A 40 15.52 0.90 -3.65
C THR A 40 15.29 1.71 -2.38
N ALA A 41 15.16 1.01 -1.25
CA ALA A 41 15.05 1.62 0.08
C ALA A 41 16.12 1.06 1.03
N PRO A 42 16.69 1.88 1.93
CA PRO A 42 17.66 1.42 2.91
C PRO A 42 16.99 0.65 4.05
N PHE A 43 17.68 -0.33 4.62
CA PHE A 43 17.30 -0.87 5.91
C PHE A 43 17.36 0.24 6.98
N LEU A 44 16.37 0.26 7.85
CA LEU A 44 16.26 1.26 8.94
C LEU A 44 16.46 0.67 10.32
N GLU A 45 16.56 -0.63 10.44
CA GLU A 45 16.78 -1.32 11.70
C GLU A 45 18.22 -1.09 12.21
N ALA A 46 18.34 -0.55 13.40
CA ALA A 46 19.65 -0.21 13.97
C ALA A 46 20.51 -1.46 14.24
N GLY A 47 21.80 -1.39 13.91
CA GLY A 47 22.79 -2.45 14.13
C GLY A 47 22.87 -3.50 13.03
N VAL A 48 21.98 -3.48 12.01
CA VAL A 48 22.09 -4.36 10.83
C VAL A 48 23.03 -3.76 9.78
N PRO A 49 23.54 -4.54 8.81
CA PRO A 49 24.34 -4.00 7.70
C PRO A 49 23.63 -2.89 6.95
N ALA A 50 24.34 -1.78 6.69
CA ALA A 50 23.81 -0.62 5.95
C ALA A 50 23.78 -0.92 4.44
N MET A 51 22.68 -1.52 4.00
CA MET A 51 22.41 -1.86 2.61
C MET A 51 20.95 -1.56 2.26
N ASN A 52 20.63 -1.65 0.98
CA ASN A 52 19.27 -1.44 0.48
C ASN A 52 18.52 -2.76 0.28
N TYR A 53 17.20 -2.63 0.16
CA TYR A 53 16.28 -3.65 -0.30
C TYR A 53 15.39 -3.08 -1.43
N LEU A 54 14.61 -3.93 -2.08
CA LEU A 54 13.71 -3.56 -3.17
C LEU A 54 12.26 -3.56 -2.69
N PRO A 55 11.64 -2.39 -2.40
CA PRO A 55 10.23 -2.30 -2.09
C PRO A 55 9.41 -2.46 -3.38
N VAL A 56 8.55 -3.47 -3.44
CA VAL A 56 7.68 -3.75 -4.58
C VAL A 56 6.23 -3.53 -4.19
N ARG A 57 5.49 -2.87 -5.07
CA ARG A 57 4.05 -2.65 -4.95
C ARG A 57 3.35 -3.31 -6.13
N VAL A 58 2.41 -4.19 -5.83
CA VAL A 58 1.68 -4.96 -6.85
C VAL A 58 0.19 -4.66 -6.72
N LEU A 59 -0.41 -4.21 -7.81
CA LEU A 59 -1.84 -4.03 -7.88
C LEU A 59 -2.52 -5.40 -7.93
N ILE A 60 -3.40 -5.65 -6.96
CA ILE A 60 -4.21 -6.87 -6.90
C ILE A 60 -5.45 -6.66 -7.77
N PRO A 61 -5.91 -7.68 -8.53
CA PRO A 61 -7.11 -7.56 -9.32
C PRO A 61 -8.33 -7.17 -8.48
N PHE A 62 -9.29 -6.50 -9.12
CA PHE A 62 -10.50 -6.02 -8.46
C PHE A 62 -11.24 -7.15 -7.73
N GLY A 63 -11.58 -6.92 -6.47
CA GLY A 63 -12.34 -7.86 -5.63
C GLY A 63 -11.55 -9.09 -5.17
N GLU A 64 -10.25 -9.16 -5.43
CA GLU A 64 -9.44 -10.30 -5.04
C GLU A 64 -8.63 -10.01 -3.76
N ARG A 65 -8.50 -11.04 -2.92
CA ARG A 65 -7.67 -11.05 -1.72
C ARG A 65 -6.41 -11.88 -1.98
N VAL A 66 -5.28 -11.44 -1.44
CA VAL A 66 -4.03 -12.20 -1.47
C VAL A 66 -4.14 -13.38 -0.51
N GLU A 67 -3.93 -14.60 -1.03
CA GLU A 67 -3.90 -15.84 -0.26
C GLU A 67 -2.47 -16.29 0.05
N ASN A 68 -1.59 -16.21 -0.95
CA ASN A 68 -0.22 -16.65 -0.82
C ASN A 68 0.71 -15.81 -1.69
N ILE A 69 1.96 -15.65 -1.23
CA ILE A 69 3.03 -15.00 -2.00
C ILE A 69 4.26 -15.89 -1.99
N GLN A 70 4.83 -16.08 -3.17
CA GLN A 70 6.12 -16.73 -3.34
C GLN A 70 7.05 -15.83 -4.14
N VAL A 71 8.26 -15.62 -3.64
CA VAL A 71 9.33 -14.90 -4.33
C VAL A 71 10.43 -15.91 -4.66
N ILE A 72 10.78 -16.01 -5.93
CA ILE A 72 11.84 -16.88 -6.44
C ILE A 72 12.96 -15.98 -6.94
N LEU A 73 14.09 -16.02 -6.29
CA LEU A 73 15.30 -15.32 -6.69
C LEU A 73 16.16 -16.24 -7.57
N SER A 74 16.80 -15.68 -8.62
CA SER A 74 17.85 -16.42 -9.34
C SER A 74 19.03 -16.73 -8.41
N GLU A 75 19.86 -17.72 -8.79
CA GLU A 75 21.08 -18.04 -8.05
C GLU A 75 21.89 -16.77 -7.78
N PRO A 76 22.31 -16.53 -6.52
CA PRO A 76 23.03 -15.33 -6.14
C PRO A 76 24.46 -15.36 -6.66
N GLU A 77 24.86 -14.32 -7.39
CA GLU A 77 26.22 -14.15 -7.89
C GLU A 77 27.01 -13.22 -6.97
N ILE A 78 28.31 -13.50 -6.82
CA ILE A 78 29.21 -12.61 -6.07
C ILE A 78 29.36 -11.28 -6.82
N GLN A 79 28.97 -10.18 -6.19
CA GLN A 79 29.14 -8.85 -6.72
C GLN A 79 30.43 -8.18 -6.24
N ARG A 80 30.76 -8.31 -4.96
CA ARG A 80 32.00 -7.78 -4.36
C ARG A 80 32.52 -8.68 -3.26
N LYS A 81 33.83 -8.85 -3.26
CA LYS A 81 34.61 -9.47 -2.18
C LYS A 81 35.35 -8.41 -1.38
N GLN A 82 35.67 -8.72 -0.13
CA GLN A 82 36.40 -7.84 0.81
C GLN A 82 35.70 -6.49 1.02
N GLN A 83 34.37 -6.44 0.87
CA GLN A 83 33.56 -5.26 1.15
C GLN A 83 33.19 -5.22 2.63
N VAL A 84 33.64 -4.19 3.31
CA VAL A 84 33.18 -3.90 4.67
C VAL A 84 32.03 -2.92 4.58
N LEU A 85 30.85 -3.31 5.04
CA LEU A 85 29.72 -2.40 5.19
C LEU A 85 29.75 -1.75 6.58
N ASP A 86 29.23 -0.53 6.67
CA ASP A 86 28.87 0.06 7.95
C ASP A 86 27.55 -0.56 8.46
N PHE A 87 27.13 -0.23 9.65
CA PHE A 87 25.84 -0.64 10.19
C PHE A 87 24.87 0.53 10.26
N VAL A 88 23.59 0.21 10.23
CA VAL A 88 22.51 1.20 10.36
C VAL A 88 22.53 1.80 11.76
N ARG A 89 22.58 3.11 11.85
CA ARG A 89 22.53 3.84 13.11
C ARG A 89 21.09 4.14 13.51
N LYS A 90 20.85 4.25 14.80
CA LYS A 90 19.53 4.62 15.31
C LYS A 90 19.15 6.02 14.80
N VAL A 91 17.94 6.14 14.29
CA VAL A 91 17.39 7.44 13.88
C VAL A 91 17.28 8.34 15.11
N GLN A 92 17.85 9.55 15.01
CA GLN A 92 17.82 10.54 16.08
C GLN A 92 16.76 11.60 15.82
N ILE A 93 16.10 12.03 16.89
CA ILE A 93 15.16 13.16 16.83
C ILE A 93 15.99 14.44 16.80
N ILE A 94 15.82 15.25 15.73
CA ILE A 94 16.62 16.48 15.50
C ILE A 94 16.50 17.47 16.68
N SER A 95 15.33 17.57 17.30
CA SER A 95 15.07 18.47 18.43
C SER A 95 15.72 18.04 19.76
N GLN A 96 16.13 16.78 19.87
CA GLN A 96 16.75 16.21 21.09
C GLN A 96 17.84 15.21 20.68
N PRO A 97 18.99 15.67 20.18
CA PRO A 97 20.06 14.78 19.78
C PRO A 97 20.61 14.06 21.01
N GLN A 98 20.64 12.73 20.95
CA GLN A 98 21.25 11.87 21.96
C GLN A 98 22.58 11.31 21.40
N PRO A 99 23.57 11.02 22.25
CA PRO A 99 24.77 10.29 21.80
C PRO A 99 24.38 8.99 21.09
N ASP A 100 24.97 8.73 19.92
CA ASP A 100 24.73 7.48 19.20
C ASP A 100 25.44 6.33 19.95
N THR A 101 24.64 5.48 20.56
CA THR A 101 25.09 4.27 21.26
C THR A 101 24.82 2.99 20.47
N THR A 102 24.51 3.12 19.17
CA THR A 102 24.21 1.97 18.31
C THR A 102 25.45 1.11 18.15
N VAL A 103 25.29 -0.18 18.35
CA VAL A 103 26.33 -1.21 18.13
C VAL A 103 25.85 -2.20 17.07
N PRO A 104 26.77 -2.81 16.32
CA PRO A 104 26.42 -3.91 15.42
C PRO A 104 25.75 -5.06 16.17
N LYS A 105 24.74 -5.68 15.59
CA LYS A 105 24.04 -6.85 16.16
C LYS A 105 24.92 -8.09 16.08
N PRO A 106 25.41 -8.65 17.20
CA PRO A 106 26.35 -9.78 17.17
C PRO A 106 25.79 -11.03 16.47
N GLU A 107 24.47 -11.26 16.57
CA GLU A 107 23.75 -12.36 15.96
C GLU A 107 23.77 -12.32 14.42
N ILE A 108 24.06 -11.16 13.83
CA ILE A 108 24.23 -10.97 12.39
C ILE A 108 25.72 -10.90 12.05
N TRP A 109 26.46 -10.03 12.72
CA TRP A 109 27.83 -9.68 12.35
C TRP A 109 28.86 -10.77 12.65
N ASN A 110 28.61 -11.63 13.64
CA ASN A 110 29.51 -12.73 14.01
C ASN A 110 29.13 -14.06 13.38
N LYS A 111 28.09 -14.09 12.53
CA LYS A 111 27.60 -15.31 11.90
C LYS A 111 28.07 -15.42 10.46
N ASP A 112 28.66 -16.54 10.10
CA ASP A 112 28.97 -16.87 8.69
C ASP A 112 27.69 -17.31 7.95
N ALA A 113 26.82 -16.33 7.67
CA ALA A 113 25.55 -16.52 7.00
C ALA A 113 25.18 -15.26 6.22
N LEU A 114 24.28 -15.42 5.27
CA LEU A 114 23.77 -14.33 4.47
C LEU A 114 22.74 -13.48 5.27
N PHE A 115 22.87 -12.16 5.17
CA PHE A 115 21.88 -11.19 5.65
C PHE A 115 21.32 -10.40 4.48
N PRO A 116 19.99 -10.19 4.39
CA PRO A 116 18.93 -10.84 5.17
C PRO A 116 18.88 -12.36 4.90
N ALA A 117 18.37 -13.14 5.87
CA ALA A 117 18.23 -14.59 5.71
C ALA A 117 17.05 -14.94 4.78
N GLU A 118 15.95 -14.18 4.91
CA GLU A 118 14.76 -14.32 4.07
C GLU A 118 15.00 -13.70 2.69
N ASP A 119 14.20 -14.13 1.70
CA ASP A 119 14.23 -13.58 0.33
C ASP A 119 13.26 -12.40 0.18
N TYR A 120 12.25 -12.33 1.01
CA TYR A 120 11.26 -11.25 1.01
C TYR A 120 10.53 -11.12 2.35
N LYS A 121 9.79 -10.01 2.49
CA LYS A 121 8.84 -9.78 3.57
C LYS A 121 7.55 -9.22 2.99
N PHE A 122 6.42 -9.89 3.21
CA PHE A 122 5.12 -9.34 2.90
C PHE A 122 4.66 -8.42 4.02
N LEU A 123 4.33 -7.18 3.69
CA LEU A 123 3.91 -6.14 4.64
C LEU A 123 2.38 -6.03 4.77
N GLY A 124 1.64 -6.79 3.95
CA GLY A 124 0.19 -6.72 3.86
C GLY A 124 -0.30 -5.99 2.60
N THR A 125 -1.62 -5.86 2.50
CA THR A 125 -2.30 -5.10 1.46
C THR A 125 -2.77 -3.76 2.00
N GLN A 126 -2.72 -2.73 1.15
CA GLN A 126 -3.24 -1.40 1.44
C GLN A 126 -4.20 -0.96 0.36
N MET A 127 -5.20 -0.17 0.75
CA MET A 127 -6.14 0.43 -0.18
C MET A 127 -5.66 1.83 -0.57
N PHE A 128 -5.54 2.08 -1.87
CA PHE A 128 -5.28 3.40 -2.45
C PHE A 128 -6.41 3.77 -3.41
N CYS A 129 -7.28 4.68 -3.02
CA CYS A 129 -8.41 5.15 -3.83
C CYS A 129 -9.26 4.03 -4.47
N GLY A 130 -9.58 2.99 -3.69
CA GLY A 130 -10.31 1.81 -4.16
C GLY A 130 -9.46 0.74 -4.84
N PHE A 131 -8.16 0.98 -5.04
CA PHE A 131 -7.21 0.01 -5.59
C PHE A 131 -6.50 -0.73 -4.47
N GLN A 132 -6.48 -2.05 -4.54
CA GLN A 132 -5.73 -2.88 -3.59
C GLN A 132 -4.29 -3.07 -4.02
N ILE A 133 -3.35 -2.75 -3.15
CA ILE A 133 -1.92 -2.83 -3.42
C ILE A 133 -1.25 -3.75 -2.39
N ALA A 134 -0.65 -4.83 -2.85
CA ALA A 134 0.23 -5.68 -2.03
C ALA A 134 1.60 -5.00 -1.89
N MET A 135 2.07 -4.88 -0.65
CA MET A 135 3.34 -4.27 -0.29
C MET A 135 4.33 -5.38 0.08
N ILE A 136 5.42 -5.47 -0.68
CA ILE A 136 6.39 -6.57 -0.55
C ILE A 136 7.80 -5.98 -0.57
N ASP A 137 8.58 -6.26 0.47
CA ASP A 137 10.01 -5.96 0.49
C ASP A 137 10.76 -7.19 -0.01
N ILE A 138 11.52 -7.08 -1.10
CA ILE A 138 12.31 -8.16 -1.68
C ILE A 138 13.79 -7.92 -1.38
N TYR A 139 14.53 -8.98 -1.08
CA TYR A 139 15.92 -8.93 -0.67
C TYR A 139 16.83 -9.63 -1.69
N PRO A 140 17.00 -9.07 -2.90
CA PRO A 140 17.83 -9.68 -3.94
C PRO A 140 19.32 -9.52 -3.68
N TRP A 141 19.70 -8.61 -2.78
CA TRP A 141 21.08 -8.40 -2.33
C TRP A 141 21.28 -8.99 -0.95
N LYS A 142 22.35 -9.76 -0.81
CA LYS A 142 22.71 -10.44 0.44
C LYS A 142 24.14 -10.08 0.83
N TYR A 143 24.41 -9.95 2.10
CA TYR A 143 25.75 -9.69 2.65
C TYR A 143 26.15 -10.77 3.63
N ASN A 144 27.36 -11.30 3.47
CA ASN A 144 27.98 -12.15 4.50
C ASN A 144 29.03 -11.33 5.27
N PRO A 145 28.78 -10.99 6.54
CA PRO A 145 29.68 -10.13 7.32
C PRO A 145 31.03 -10.75 7.61
N VAL A 146 31.08 -12.06 7.84
CA VAL A 146 32.31 -12.79 8.15
C VAL A 146 33.19 -12.90 6.88
N GLN A 147 32.60 -13.27 5.76
CA GLN A 147 33.28 -13.36 4.46
C GLN A 147 33.49 -11.98 3.81
N LYS A 148 32.86 -10.94 4.32
CA LYS A 148 32.86 -9.57 3.76
C LYS A 148 32.49 -9.58 2.28
N THR A 149 31.47 -10.37 1.90
CA THR A 149 31.12 -10.61 0.51
C THR A 149 29.67 -10.24 0.27
N ILE A 150 29.43 -9.49 -0.81
CA ILE A 150 28.09 -9.11 -1.31
C ILE A 150 27.71 -10.02 -2.46
N PHE A 151 26.50 -10.52 -2.39
CA PHE A 151 25.84 -11.34 -3.41
C PHE A 151 24.62 -10.60 -3.96
N ALA A 152 24.29 -10.85 -5.22
CA ALA A 152 23.05 -10.34 -5.82
C ALA A 152 22.42 -11.39 -6.72
N SER A 153 21.10 -11.53 -6.61
CA SER A 153 20.25 -12.24 -7.56
C SER A 153 19.79 -11.25 -8.62
N LYS A 154 20.00 -11.58 -9.90
CA LYS A 154 19.71 -10.67 -11.01
C LYS A 154 18.25 -10.67 -11.43
N ASN A 155 17.57 -11.80 -11.25
CA ASN A 155 16.18 -11.96 -11.67
C ASN A 155 15.31 -12.34 -10.47
N VAL A 156 14.12 -11.78 -10.47
CA VAL A 156 13.06 -12.02 -9.47
C VAL A 156 11.83 -12.51 -10.21
N THR A 157 11.25 -13.60 -9.74
CA THR A 157 9.90 -14.03 -10.11
C THR A 157 9.02 -13.99 -8.87
N LEU A 158 7.97 -13.18 -8.94
CA LEU A 158 6.98 -12.99 -7.90
C LEU A 158 5.69 -13.69 -8.33
N GLN A 159 5.20 -14.62 -7.52
CA GLN A 159 3.94 -15.32 -7.72
C GLN A 159 3.00 -14.94 -6.56
N ILE A 160 1.79 -14.50 -6.90
CA ILE A 160 0.76 -14.11 -5.95
C ILE A 160 -0.49 -14.93 -6.29
N GLU A 161 -0.93 -15.73 -5.35
CA GLU A 161 -2.20 -16.45 -5.42
C GLU A 161 -3.29 -15.58 -4.77
N THR A 162 -4.41 -15.45 -5.46
CA THR A 162 -5.52 -14.63 -5.02
C THR A 162 -6.83 -15.39 -5.07
N SER A 163 -7.81 -14.96 -4.30
CA SER A 163 -9.19 -15.46 -4.34
C SER A 163 -10.17 -14.31 -4.29
N TRP A 164 -11.37 -14.53 -4.87
CA TRP A 164 -12.43 -13.52 -4.84
C TRP A 164 -12.96 -13.31 -3.42
N ASP A 165 -13.25 -12.05 -3.07
CA ASP A 165 -13.81 -11.63 -1.80
C ASP A 165 -14.86 -10.54 -2.05
N ASP A 166 -16.14 -10.86 -1.79
CA ASP A 166 -17.27 -9.97 -2.07
C ASP A 166 -17.22 -8.68 -1.22
N GLU A 167 -16.84 -8.79 0.06
CA GLU A 167 -16.74 -7.65 0.96
C GLU A 167 -15.65 -6.68 0.49
N LEU A 168 -14.56 -7.22 0.01
CA LEU A 168 -13.44 -6.47 -0.53
C LEU A 168 -13.78 -5.80 -1.86
N ALA A 169 -14.56 -6.48 -2.72
CA ALA A 169 -15.05 -5.94 -3.98
C ALA A 169 -15.96 -4.73 -3.74
N GLU A 170 -16.91 -4.86 -2.81
CA GLU A 170 -17.79 -3.78 -2.40
C GLU A 170 -16.99 -2.58 -1.82
N HIS A 171 -16.06 -2.87 -0.92
CA HIS A 171 -15.22 -1.84 -0.31
C HIS A 171 -14.39 -1.10 -1.36
N SER A 172 -13.72 -1.82 -2.26
CA SER A 172 -12.98 -1.24 -3.37
C SER A 172 -13.87 -0.34 -4.24
N ALA A 173 -15.04 -0.85 -4.63
CA ALA A 173 -15.98 -0.13 -5.50
C ALA A 173 -16.45 1.20 -4.91
N ASN A 174 -16.69 1.25 -3.61
CA ASN A 174 -17.17 2.44 -2.91
C ASN A 174 -16.13 3.58 -2.91
N PHE A 175 -14.84 3.27 -3.04
CA PHE A 175 -13.75 4.25 -3.09
C PHE A 175 -13.10 4.40 -4.47
N TYR A 176 -13.54 3.63 -5.46
CA TYR A 176 -12.95 3.64 -6.80
C TYR A 176 -13.32 4.89 -7.60
N ALA A 177 -12.32 5.61 -8.12
CA ALA A 177 -12.48 6.78 -8.98
C ALA A 177 -11.63 6.63 -10.25
N PRO A 178 -12.23 6.21 -11.38
CA PRO A 178 -11.50 5.66 -12.51
C PRO A 178 -10.57 6.63 -13.24
N ALA A 179 -10.89 7.90 -13.35
CA ALA A 179 -10.14 8.80 -14.24
C ALA A 179 -9.03 9.61 -13.54
N LYS A 180 -9.13 9.81 -12.23
CA LYS A 180 -8.33 10.79 -11.48
C LYS A 180 -7.03 10.22 -10.96
N ASP A 181 -7.04 8.96 -10.55
CA ASP A 181 -5.95 8.35 -9.78
C ASP A 181 -5.06 7.43 -10.61
N TYR A 182 -5.40 7.13 -11.87
CA TYR A 182 -4.63 6.29 -12.78
C TYR A 182 -3.18 6.74 -13.01
N PRO A 183 -2.89 8.03 -13.25
CA PRO A 183 -1.51 8.45 -13.50
C PRO A 183 -0.58 8.25 -12.31
N GLU A 184 -1.09 8.37 -11.07
CA GLU A 184 -0.31 8.12 -9.86
C GLU A 184 -0.15 6.62 -9.61
N LEU A 185 -1.23 5.86 -9.79
CA LEU A 185 -1.22 4.41 -9.62
C LEU A 185 -0.24 3.74 -10.59
N THR A 186 -0.22 4.14 -11.88
CA THR A 186 0.72 3.59 -12.88
C THR A 186 2.19 3.79 -12.54
N ARG A 187 2.51 4.83 -11.78
CA ARG A 187 3.89 5.08 -11.30
C ARG A 187 4.20 4.31 -10.02
N LEU A 188 3.17 3.91 -9.29
CA LEU A 188 3.29 3.31 -7.97
C LEU A 188 3.47 1.79 -8.04
N VAL A 189 2.85 1.12 -9.01
CA VAL A 189 2.76 -0.33 -9.08
C VAL A 189 3.60 -0.93 -10.19
N LEU A 190 4.03 -2.17 -9.99
CA LEU A 190 4.84 -2.91 -10.97
C LEU A 190 4.02 -3.40 -12.18
N ASN A 191 2.70 -3.61 -12.00
CA ASN A 191 1.78 -4.21 -12.98
C ASN A 191 0.58 -3.30 -13.28
N PRO A 192 0.78 -2.12 -13.88
CA PRO A 192 -0.29 -1.15 -14.10
C PRO A 192 -1.42 -1.65 -15.03
N GLU A 193 -1.16 -2.65 -15.87
CA GLU A 193 -2.16 -3.28 -16.75
C GLU A 193 -3.31 -3.94 -15.96
N THR A 194 -3.08 -4.34 -14.72
CA THR A 194 -4.10 -4.91 -13.81
C THR A 194 -5.24 -3.92 -13.52
N ILE A 195 -5.05 -2.61 -13.77
CA ILE A 195 -6.11 -1.59 -13.70
C ILE A 195 -7.34 -1.99 -14.52
N ASN A 196 -7.14 -2.71 -15.62
CA ASN A 196 -8.24 -3.16 -16.47
C ASN A 196 -9.25 -4.05 -15.73
N SER A 197 -8.86 -4.75 -14.68
CA SER A 197 -9.78 -5.55 -13.85
C SER A 197 -10.81 -4.70 -13.10
N TYR A 198 -10.54 -3.40 -12.92
CA TYR A 198 -11.41 -2.47 -12.20
C TYR A 198 -12.49 -1.82 -13.08
N GLN A 199 -12.58 -2.12 -14.38
CA GLN A 199 -13.52 -1.48 -15.31
C GLN A 199 -14.98 -1.57 -14.87
N ASN A 200 -15.35 -2.68 -14.21
CA ASN A 200 -16.72 -2.92 -13.73
C ASN A 200 -16.90 -2.63 -12.24
N ALA A 201 -15.88 -2.06 -11.55
CA ALA A 201 -15.94 -1.82 -10.12
C ALA A 201 -17.18 -1.01 -9.68
N ILE A 202 -17.59 -0.04 -10.51
CA ILE A 202 -18.75 0.82 -10.21
C ILE A 202 -20.05 0.02 -10.04
N SER A 203 -20.23 -1.11 -10.74
CA SER A 203 -21.43 -1.94 -10.61
C SER A 203 -21.57 -2.61 -9.25
N TYR A 204 -20.49 -2.71 -8.48
CA TYR A 204 -20.48 -3.28 -7.12
C TYR A 204 -20.70 -2.25 -6.01
N ARG A 205 -20.92 -0.97 -6.36
CA ARG A 205 -21.19 0.06 -5.35
C ARG A 205 -22.52 -0.17 -4.67
N THR A 206 -22.50 -0.29 -3.36
CA THR A 206 -23.69 -0.41 -2.50
C THR A 206 -24.09 0.92 -1.91
N HIS A 207 -23.13 1.85 -1.79
CA HIS A 207 -23.42 3.18 -1.27
C HIS A 207 -24.31 3.95 -2.28
N GLN A 208 -25.55 4.21 -1.85
CA GLN A 208 -26.49 5.06 -2.61
C GLN A 208 -26.40 6.49 -2.10
N PRO A 209 -26.27 7.49 -3.00
CA PRO A 209 -26.33 8.88 -2.61
C PRO A 209 -27.59 9.16 -1.77
N GLN A 210 -27.42 9.67 -0.58
CA GLN A 210 -28.58 10.00 0.28
C GLN A 210 -29.30 11.26 -0.22
N SER A 211 -30.60 11.40 0.06
CA SER A 211 -31.33 12.65 -0.18
C SER A 211 -30.64 13.79 0.58
N ARG A 212 -30.21 14.83 -0.12
CA ARG A 212 -29.27 15.83 0.38
C ARG A 212 -29.92 17.17 0.60
N LEU A 213 -29.67 17.76 1.74
CA LEU A 213 -29.81 19.20 1.96
C LEU A 213 -28.54 19.97 1.59
N ILE A 214 -27.41 19.26 1.45
CA ILE A 214 -26.11 19.83 1.08
C ILE A 214 -25.94 19.73 -0.44
N ASP A 215 -25.70 20.87 -1.09
CA ASP A 215 -25.45 20.93 -2.52
C ASP A 215 -24.02 20.45 -2.86
N LEU A 216 -23.92 19.34 -3.57
CA LEU A 216 -22.66 18.77 -4.10
C LEU A 216 -22.53 18.95 -5.61
N SER A 217 -23.33 19.81 -6.26
CA SER A 217 -23.30 20.01 -7.71
C SER A 217 -21.97 20.58 -8.23
N VAL A 218 -21.23 21.30 -7.38
CA VAL A 218 -19.95 21.92 -7.74
C VAL A 218 -18.80 21.15 -7.11
N PRO A 219 -17.97 20.43 -7.90
CA PRO A 219 -16.85 19.68 -7.41
C PRO A 219 -15.82 20.54 -6.65
N LYS A 220 -15.33 20.03 -5.53
CA LYS A 220 -14.26 20.65 -4.75
C LYS A 220 -13.04 19.75 -4.71
N LYS A 221 -11.85 20.37 -4.86
CA LYS A 221 -10.56 19.66 -4.68
C LYS A 221 -10.20 19.51 -3.22
N MET A 222 -10.71 20.41 -2.38
CA MET A 222 -10.50 20.38 -0.94
C MET A 222 -11.79 20.76 -0.21
N ILE A 223 -12.05 20.09 0.91
CA ILE A 223 -13.16 20.42 1.79
C ILE A 223 -12.64 20.72 3.21
N ILE A 224 -13.29 21.65 3.87
CA ILE A 224 -13.09 21.98 5.29
C ILE A 224 -14.39 21.67 6.00
N ILE A 225 -14.37 20.70 6.92
CA ILE A 225 -15.50 20.36 7.76
C ILE A 225 -15.27 21.01 9.13
N THR A 226 -16.16 21.91 9.53
CA THR A 226 -15.98 22.69 10.76
C THR A 226 -17.33 23.10 11.39
N ASN A 227 -17.28 23.66 12.57
CA ASN A 227 -18.45 24.26 13.21
C ASN A 227 -18.67 25.71 12.73
N SER A 228 -19.85 26.26 12.98
CA SER A 228 -20.23 27.63 12.59
C SER A 228 -19.33 28.70 13.22
N THR A 229 -18.87 28.50 14.45
CA THR A 229 -18.02 29.46 15.17
C THR A 229 -16.65 29.59 14.54
N SER A 230 -16.09 28.47 14.05
CA SER A 230 -14.72 28.44 13.47
C SER A 230 -14.71 28.70 11.96
N ALA A 231 -15.85 28.64 11.29
CA ALA A 231 -15.94 28.72 9.82
C ALA A 231 -15.27 29.99 9.25
N SER A 232 -15.52 31.14 9.87
CA SER A 232 -14.98 32.43 9.42
C SER A 232 -13.45 32.51 9.47
N TYR A 233 -12.79 31.76 10.36
CA TYR A 233 -11.33 31.76 10.47
C TYR A 233 -10.63 31.11 9.27
N PHE A 234 -11.34 30.30 8.49
CA PHE A 234 -10.79 29.63 7.32
C PHE A 234 -10.91 30.46 6.03
N GLN A 235 -11.59 31.62 6.04
CA GLN A 235 -11.84 32.36 4.80
C GLN A 235 -10.56 32.78 4.09
N ASN A 236 -9.58 33.33 4.79
CA ASN A 236 -8.29 33.71 4.19
C ASN A 236 -7.54 32.52 3.60
N TYR A 237 -7.65 31.36 4.25
CA TYR A 237 -7.04 30.13 3.75
C TYR A 237 -7.75 29.61 2.49
N ILE A 238 -9.07 29.66 2.46
CA ILE A 238 -9.87 29.30 1.29
C ILE A 238 -9.53 30.19 0.09
N ASP A 239 -9.48 31.51 0.31
CA ASP A 239 -9.15 32.49 -0.72
C ASP A 239 -7.74 32.23 -1.28
N TRP A 240 -6.77 31.96 -0.42
CA TRP A 240 -5.42 31.60 -0.84
C TRP A 240 -5.38 30.29 -1.64
N GLN A 241 -6.09 29.24 -1.24
CA GLN A 241 -6.15 27.98 -1.98
C GLN A 241 -6.82 28.18 -3.36
N ASN A 242 -7.87 28.99 -3.43
CA ASN A 242 -8.54 29.29 -4.68
C ASN A 242 -7.62 30.03 -5.67
N THR A 243 -6.70 30.92 -5.20
CA THR A 243 -5.70 31.54 -6.07
C THR A 243 -4.71 30.54 -6.66
N ARG A 244 -4.57 29.35 -6.05
CA ARG A 244 -3.74 28.23 -6.53
C ARG A 244 -4.51 27.22 -7.37
N ASN A 245 -5.72 27.54 -7.82
CA ASN A 245 -6.63 26.63 -8.54
C ASN A 245 -7.01 25.36 -7.73
N ILE A 246 -6.99 25.47 -6.39
CA ILE A 246 -7.51 24.43 -5.50
C ILE A 246 -8.87 24.90 -5.02
N SER A 247 -9.93 24.52 -5.76
CA SER A 247 -11.31 24.85 -5.38
C SER A 247 -11.62 24.27 -4.00
N THR A 248 -11.87 25.17 -3.03
CA THR A 248 -12.07 24.77 -1.64
C THR A 248 -13.50 25.09 -1.21
N GLY A 249 -14.14 24.14 -0.53
CA GLY A 249 -15.48 24.29 0.07
C GLY A 249 -15.43 24.17 1.58
N ILE A 250 -16.32 24.92 2.26
CA ILE A 250 -16.55 24.78 3.69
C ILE A 250 -17.91 24.16 3.94
N TYR A 251 -17.97 23.19 4.86
CA TYR A 251 -19.18 22.46 5.22
C TYR A 251 -19.33 22.42 6.73
N LEU A 252 -20.52 22.80 7.21
CA LEU A 252 -20.77 22.83 8.66
C LEU A 252 -21.15 21.43 9.17
N ILE A 253 -20.57 21.04 10.29
CA ILE A 253 -20.89 19.74 10.94
C ILE A 253 -22.39 19.64 11.29
N THR A 254 -23.04 20.75 11.63
CA THR A 254 -24.48 20.80 11.91
C THR A 254 -25.32 20.44 10.69
N ASP A 255 -24.92 20.94 9.50
CA ASP A 255 -25.64 20.68 8.26
C ASP A 255 -25.44 19.22 7.83
N ILE A 256 -24.23 18.68 8.04
CA ILE A 256 -23.93 17.27 7.80
C ILE A 256 -24.77 16.39 8.72
N TYR A 257 -24.84 16.69 10.02
CA TYR A 257 -25.61 15.90 10.97
C TYR A 257 -27.11 15.89 10.68
N ASN A 258 -27.63 16.97 10.11
CA ASN A 258 -29.03 17.09 9.73
C ASN A 258 -29.34 16.45 8.36
N SER A 259 -28.33 16.32 7.50
CA SER A 259 -28.52 15.86 6.11
C SER A 259 -28.22 14.39 5.92
N TYR A 260 -27.43 13.79 6.81
CA TYR A 260 -26.97 12.41 6.67
C TYR A 260 -27.44 11.52 7.83
N VAL A 261 -27.79 10.29 7.49
CA VAL A 261 -28.13 9.24 8.46
C VAL A 261 -26.85 8.51 8.86
N GLY A 262 -26.79 8.03 10.11
CA GLY A 262 -25.70 7.24 10.66
C GLY A 262 -25.98 6.92 12.13
N ALA A 263 -25.37 5.84 12.63
CA ALA A 263 -25.52 5.42 14.04
C ALA A 263 -24.98 6.46 15.02
N ASP A 264 -23.96 7.22 14.56
CA ASP A 264 -23.37 8.33 15.32
C ASP A 264 -22.96 9.49 14.38
N ASN A 265 -22.46 10.56 14.98
CA ASN A 265 -22.02 11.73 14.23
C ASN A 265 -20.78 11.49 13.36
N ALA A 266 -19.92 10.57 13.75
CA ALA A 266 -18.74 10.22 12.97
C ALA A 266 -19.13 9.45 11.69
N GLU A 267 -20.11 8.57 11.77
CA GLU A 267 -20.66 7.87 10.62
C GLU A 267 -21.37 8.84 9.66
N LYS A 268 -22.11 9.81 10.16
CA LYS A 268 -22.74 10.86 9.33
C LYS A 268 -21.70 11.66 8.54
N ILE A 269 -20.57 12.03 9.16
CA ILE A 269 -19.47 12.71 8.48
C ILE A 269 -18.84 11.78 7.41
N ARG A 270 -18.62 10.50 7.73
CA ARG A 270 -18.12 9.51 6.77
C ARG A 270 -19.03 9.39 5.55
N ASN A 271 -20.34 9.31 5.78
CA ASN A 271 -21.34 9.19 4.70
C ASN A 271 -21.36 10.44 3.83
N PHE A 272 -21.25 11.64 4.41
CA PHE A 272 -21.06 12.89 3.65
C PHE A 272 -19.80 12.88 2.78
N ILE A 273 -18.65 12.47 3.34
CA ILE A 273 -17.37 12.43 2.62
C ILE A 273 -17.46 11.41 1.47
N SER A 274 -18.02 10.24 1.72
CA SER A 274 -18.20 9.20 0.71
C SER A 274 -19.10 9.69 -0.44
N ASP A 275 -20.19 10.36 -0.12
CA ASP A 275 -21.15 10.89 -1.07
C ASP A 275 -20.55 12.02 -1.93
N ALA A 276 -19.82 12.95 -1.30
CA ALA A 276 -19.09 14.01 -1.98
C ALA A 276 -18.02 13.42 -2.93
N TYR A 277 -17.24 12.46 -2.44
CA TYR A 277 -16.21 11.80 -3.24
C TYR A 277 -16.80 11.10 -4.47
N GLN A 278 -17.85 10.29 -4.31
CA GLN A 278 -18.48 9.58 -5.41
C GLN A 278 -19.14 10.53 -6.42
N THR A 279 -19.78 11.59 -5.94
CA THR A 279 -20.42 12.58 -6.80
C THR A 279 -19.40 13.31 -7.67
N TRP A 280 -18.27 13.73 -7.08
CA TRP A 280 -17.25 14.51 -7.76
C TRP A 280 -16.27 13.67 -8.58
N SER A 281 -16.12 12.40 -8.27
CA SER A 281 -15.27 11.49 -9.05
C SER A 281 -15.93 10.99 -10.33
N SER A 282 -17.23 11.22 -10.49
CA SER A 282 -17.99 10.87 -11.68
C SER A 282 -18.09 12.03 -12.71
N THR A 283 -17.53 13.20 -12.36
CA THR A 283 -17.48 14.42 -13.19
C THR A 283 -16.08 14.66 -13.70
#